data_c7e76fc86160482b3010b2d4bc37bd6a
#
_entry.id   c7e76fc86160482b3010b2d4bc37bd6a
#
_cell.length_a   1.000
_cell.length_b   1.000
_cell.length_c   1.000
_cell.angle_alpha   90.00
_cell.angle_beta   90.00
_cell.angle_gamma   90.00
#
_symmetry.space_group_name_H-M   'P 1'
#
loop_
_entity.id
_entity.type
_entity.pdbx_description
1 polymer ?
#
loop_
_entity_poly.entity_id
_entity_poly.type
_entity_poly.pdbx_seq_one_letter_code
_entity_poly.pdbx_strand_id
1 'polypeptide(L)'
;MERKLKVYCETSFWSYLNGRPTPLQHIAVKQAATLQWWQEVAPKCEIYISQYVNTESKDGNPQRAEMRRKSLEGVKGVNGSTDEVAELAEKLMAAHAVPDCEGTDALHIATAAVTGMDVLLTLNCRHMANPVTLPVSISVVAKAGYKCPIIITPMDFLERREEFSL
;
A
#
# COMPACT_ATOMS: atom_id res chain seq x y z
N MET A 1 -6.10 -26.33 -1.90
CA MET A 1 -5.02 -25.32 -1.98
C MET A 1 -5.51 -24.05 -1.33
N GLU A 2 -4.84 -23.58 -0.31
CA GLU A 2 -5.14 -22.27 0.25
C GLU A 2 -4.80 -21.19 -0.79
N ARG A 3 -5.71 -20.23 -0.95
CA ARG A 3 -5.53 -19.08 -1.84
C ARG A 3 -4.44 -18.18 -1.26
N LYS A 4 -3.45 -17.81 -2.08
CA LYS A 4 -2.43 -16.84 -1.67
C LYS A 4 -3.07 -15.49 -1.36
N LEU A 5 -2.56 -14.80 -0.35
CA LEU A 5 -2.93 -13.43 -0.04
C LEU A 5 -2.60 -12.50 -1.21
N LYS A 6 -3.57 -11.66 -1.58
CA LYS A 6 -3.38 -10.58 -2.55
C LYS A 6 -2.98 -9.31 -1.82
N VAL A 7 -1.76 -8.87 -2.04
CA VAL A 7 -1.18 -7.72 -1.35
C VAL A 7 -0.91 -6.60 -2.35
N TYR A 8 -1.56 -5.47 -2.14
CA TYR A 8 -1.27 -4.24 -2.87
C TYR A 8 -0.19 -3.47 -2.12
N CYS A 9 0.96 -3.27 -2.75
CA CYS A 9 2.06 -2.49 -2.21
C CYS A 9 2.04 -1.09 -2.82
N GLU A 10 1.68 -0.08 -2.01
CA GLU A 10 1.67 1.31 -2.50
C GLU A 10 3.09 1.91 -2.55
N THR A 11 3.22 3.10 -3.08
CA THR A 11 4.50 3.69 -3.46
C THR A 11 5.51 3.80 -2.33
N SER A 12 5.07 4.10 -1.10
CA SER A 12 5.97 4.22 0.05
C SER A 12 6.71 2.92 0.36
N PHE A 13 6.06 1.76 0.15
CA PHE A 13 6.72 0.47 0.31
C PHE A 13 7.97 0.36 -0.59
N TRP A 14 7.84 0.67 -1.86
CA TRP A 14 8.93 0.60 -2.83
C TRP A 14 10.02 1.63 -2.55
N SER A 15 9.64 2.80 -2.04
CA SER A 15 10.59 3.84 -1.64
C SER A 15 11.44 3.42 -0.44
N TYR A 16 10.84 2.79 0.58
CA TYR A 16 11.57 2.26 1.73
C TYR A 16 12.41 1.03 1.37
N LEU A 17 11.90 0.13 0.52
CA LEU A 17 12.64 -1.04 0.04
C LEU A 17 13.93 -0.65 -0.69
N ASN A 18 13.89 0.43 -1.47
CA ASN A 18 15.02 0.96 -2.26
C ASN A 18 15.69 2.18 -1.60
N GLY A 19 15.41 2.45 -0.34
CA GLY A 19 15.93 3.61 0.37
C GLY A 19 17.43 3.53 0.60
N ARG A 20 18.09 4.72 0.72
CA ARG A 20 19.49 4.78 1.12
C ARG A 20 19.62 4.37 2.58
N PRO A 21 20.72 3.70 2.97
CA PRO A 21 21.07 3.58 4.37
C PRO A 21 21.06 4.96 5.04
N THR A 22 20.51 5.03 6.23
CA THR A 22 20.33 6.28 6.96
C THR A 22 20.76 6.13 8.42
N PRO A 23 21.40 7.15 9.03
CA PRO A 23 21.69 7.17 10.45
C PRO A 23 20.43 7.44 11.31
N LEU A 24 19.32 7.84 10.69
CA LEU A 24 18.05 8.09 11.38
C LEU A 24 17.40 6.75 11.76
N GLN A 25 17.54 6.39 13.03
CA GLN A 25 17.16 5.09 13.54
C GLN A 25 15.70 4.71 13.24
N HIS A 26 14.76 5.65 13.39
CA HIS A 26 13.34 5.40 13.12
C HIS A 26 13.04 5.10 11.64
N ILE A 27 13.86 5.60 10.71
CA ILE A 27 13.75 5.29 9.28
C ILE A 27 14.44 3.96 8.99
N ALA A 28 15.63 3.74 9.56
CA ALA A 28 16.39 2.50 9.37
C ALA A 28 15.60 1.26 9.82
N VAL A 29 14.87 1.34 10.93
CA VAL A 29 14.00 0.26 11.42
C VAL A 29 12.89 -0.06 10.41
N LYS A 30 12.25 0.95 9.85
CA LYS A 30 11.21 0.78 8.82
C LYS A 30 11.77 0.18 7.53
N GLN A 31 12.96 0.61 7.10
CA GLN A 31 13.66 0.02 5.94
C GLN A 31 13.97 -1.46 6.17
N ALA A 32 14.50 -1.81 7.35
CA ALA A 32 14.81 -3.18 7.71
C ALA A 32 13.56 -4.08 7.72
N ALA A 33 12.47 -3.61 8.32
CA ALA A 33 11.21 -4.34 8.33
C ALA A 33 10.62 -4.51 6.92
N THR A 34 10.73 -3.49 6.06
CA THR A 34 10.28 -3.57 4.66
C THR A 34 11.09 -4.61 3.87
N LEU A 35 12.40 -4.62 4.04
CA LEU A 35 13.29 -5.61 3.42
C LEU A 35 12.99 -7.02 3.91
N GLN A 36 12.83 -7.20 5.23
CA GLN A 36 12.50 -8.49 5.82
C GLN A 36 11.16 -9.02 5.29
N TRP A 37 10.14 -8.16 5.24
CA TRP A 37 8.84 -8.53 4.69
C TRP A 37 8.96 -8.97 3.22
N TRP A 38 9.72 -8.24 2.43
CA TRP A 38 9.96 -8.55 1.02
C TRP A 38 10.65 -9.91 0.84
N GLN A 39 11.61 -10.23 1.69
CA GLN A 39 12.36 -11.49 1.62
C GLN A 39 11.59 -12.69 2.15
N GLU A 40 10.86 -12.54 3.25
CA GLU A 40 10.26 -13.66 3.98
C GLU A 40 8.76 -13.88 3.64
N VAL A 41 8.02 -12.80 3.35
CA VAL A 41 6.56 -12.83 3.18
C VAL A 41 6.15 -12.74 1.71
N ALA A 42 6.73 -11.82 0.95
CA ALA A 42 6.34 -11.59 -0.44
C ALA A 42 6.34 -12.86 -1.32
N PRO A 43 7.30 -13.81 -1.19
CA PRO A 43 7.28 -15.05 -1.98
C PRO A 43 6.05 -15.94 -1.74
N LYS A 44 5.39 -15.78 -0.60
CA LYS A 44 4.18 -16.54 -0.23
C LYS A 44 2.89 -15.85 -0.66
N CYS A 45 2.97 -14.61 -1.16
CA CYS A 45 1.84 -13.75 -1.53
C CYS A 45 1.77 -13.54 -3.04
N GLU A 46 0.67 -12.96 -3.49
CA GLU A 46 0.54 -12.35 -4.81
C GLU A 46 0.64 -10.83 -4.65
N ILE A 47 1.68 -10.23 -5.25
CA ILE A 47 1.99 -8.81 -5.10
C ILE A 47 1.41 -8.04 -6.28
N TYR A 48 0.73 -6.94 -5.98
CA TYR A 48 0.07 -6.08 -6.95
C TYR A 48 0.44 -4.61 -6.76
N ILE A 49 0.46 -3.89 -7.86
CA ILE A 49 0.58 -2.44 -7.95
C ILE A 49 -0.46 -1.90 -8.91
N SER A 50 -0.65 -0.58 -8.96
CA SER A 50 -1.42 0.10 -10.00
C SER A 50 -0.54 1.08 -10.77
N GLN A 51 -1.13 1.71 -11.80
CA GLN A 51 -0.47 2.79 -12.53
C GLN A 51 -0.08 3.97 -11.64
N TYR A 52 -0.76 4.19 -10.52
CA TYR A 52 -0.41 5.24 -9.55
C TYR A 52 0.96 4.99 -8.94
N VAL A 53 1.25 3.74 -8.55
CA VAL A 53 2.58 3.36 -8.08
C VAL A 53 3.64 3.59 -9.15
N ASN A 54 3.37 3.18 -10.38
CA ASN A 54 4.29 3.40 -11.51
C ASN A 54 4.58 4.89 -11.75
N THR A 55 3.56 5.73 -11.67
CA THR A 55 3.69 7.17 -11.88
C THR A 55 4.50 7.82 -10.77
N GLU A 56 4.11 7.62 -9.51
CA GLU A 56 4.78 8.19 -8.35
C GLU A 56 6.21 7.68 -8.17
N SER A 57 6.50 6.46 -8.60
CA SER A 57 7.84 5.87 -8.51
C SER A 57 8.87 6.56 -9.40
N LYS A 58 8.43 7.37 -10.35
CA LYS A 58 9.32 8.17 -11.23
C LYS A 58 9.78 9.48 -10.58
N ASP A 59 9.14 9.89 -9.48
CA ASP A 59 9.43 11.16 -8.82
C ASP A 59 10.73 11.11 -8.00
N GLY A 60 11.29 12.28 -7.76
CA GLY A 60 12.46 12.47 -6.91
C GLY A 60 13.78 12.21 -7.60
N ASN A 61 14.76 11.73 -6.85
CA ASN A 61 16.12 11.49 -7.35
C ASN A 61 16.13 10.44 -8.47
N PRO A 62 16.72 10.74 -9.65
CA PRO A 62 16.70 9.83 -10.81
C PRO A 62 17.27 8.43 -10.54
N GLN A 63 18.35 8.32 -9.77
CA GLN A 63 18.94 7.02 -9.43
C GLN A 63 18.00 6.18 -8.57
N ARG A 64 17.27 6.81 -7.64
CA ARG A 64 16.28 6.14 -6.79
C ARG A 64 15.03 5.77 -7.56
N ALA A 65 14.59 6.64 -8.46
CA ALA A 65 13.50 6.32 -9.38
C ALA A 65 13.81 5.10 -10.24
N GLU A 66 15.04 5.00 -10.77
CA GLU A 66 15.46 3.83 -11.54
C GLU A 66 15.53 2.55 -10.70
N MET A 67 15.99 2.63 -9.45
CA MET A 67 15.98 1.48 -8.54
C MET A 67 14.56 0.99 -8.25
N ARG A 68 13.63 1.92 -7.98
CA ARG A 68 12.21 1.58 -7.81
C ARG A 68 11.63 0.94 -9.07
N ARG A 69 11.89 1.54 -10.23
CA ARG A 69 11.45 1.01 -11.53
C ARG A 69 11.89 -0.45 -11.73
N LYS A 70 13.15 -0.75 -11.44
CA LYS A 70 13.67 -2.13 -11.53
C LYS A 70 12.98 -3.08 -10.55
N SER A 71 12.68 -2.62 -9.33
CA SER A 71 11.96 -3.42 -8.34
C SER A 71 10.52 -3.73 -8.76
N LEU A 72 9.92 -2.89 -9.61
CA LEU A 72 8.55 -3.07 -10.13
C LEU A 72 8.49 -4.02 -11.34
N GLU A 73 9.62 -4.38 -11.94
CA GLU A 73 9.62 -5.28 -13.09
C GLU A 73 9.02 -6.64 -12.75
N GLY A 74 8.03 -7.07 -13.53
CA GLY A 74 7.34 -8.34 -13.33
C GLY A 74 6.31 -8.38 -12.22
N VAL A 75 6.11 -7.28 -11.48
CA VAL A 75 5.03 -7.17 -10.50
C VAL A 75 3.68 -7.04 -11.20
N LYS A 76 2.68 -7.78 -10.74
CA LYS A 76 1.33 -7.76 -11.33
C LYS A 76 0.68 -6.38 -11.19
N GLY A 77 0.02 -5.93 -12.26
CA GLY A 77 -0.73 -4.67 -12.26
C GLY A 77 -2.23 -4.87 -12.07
N VAL A 78 -2.88 -3.93 -11.41
CA VAL A 78 -4.34 -3.78 -11.39
C VAL A 78 -4.72 -2.40 -11.93
N ASN A 79 -5.93 -2.31 -12.50
CA ASN A 79 -6.41 -1.05 -13.08
C ASN A 79 -7.08 -0.18 -12.01
N GLY A 80 -6.46 0.94 -11.68
CA GLY A 80 -7.00 1.97 -10.79
C GLY A 80 -7.74 3.11 -11.50
N SER A 81 -7.86 3.07 -12.85
CA SER A 81 -8.52 4.11 -13.65
C SER A 81 -9.95 3.74 -14.02
N THR A 82 -10.71 3.16 -13.10
CA THR A 82 -12.13 2.85 -13.30
C THR A 82 -13.01 3.89 -12.62
N ASP A 83 -14.27 4.00 -13.08
CA ASP A 83 -15.25 4.91 -12.47
C ASP A 83 -15.52 4.52 -11.01
N GLU A 84 -15.57 3.22 -10.71
CA GLU A 84 -15.76 2.69 -9.36
C GLU A 84 -14.63 3.12 -8.41
N VAL A 85 -13.39 3.10 -8.88
CA VAL A 85 -12.24 3.59 -8.09
C VAL A 85 -12.34 5.09 -7.85
N ALA A 86 -12.67 5.87 -8.89
CA ALA A 86 -12.81 7.32 -8.78
C ALA A 86 -13.92 7.70 -7.80
N GLU A 87 -15.09 7.08 -7.90
CA GLU A 87 -16.23 7.31 -6.99
C GLU A 87 -15.89 6.97 -5.53
N LEU A 88 -15.21 5.84 -5.30
CA LEU A 88 -14.81 5.46 -3.95
C LEU A 88 -13.76 6.41 -3.39
N ALA A 89 -12.79 6.85 -4.19
CA ALA A 89 -11.78 7.82 -3.78
C ALA A 89 -12.41 9.16 -3.38
N GLU A 90 -13.39 9.65 -4.15
CA GLU A 90 -14.16 10.86 -3.81
C GLU A 90 -14.91 10.70 -2.47
N LYS A 91 -15.53 9.57 -2.22
CA LYS A 91 -16.20 9.28 -0.95
C LYS A 91 -15.24 9.24 0.23
N LEU A 92 -14.04 8.68 0.05
CA LEU A 92 -12.99 8.66 1.07
C LEU A 92 -12.52 10.09 1.41
N MET A 93 -12.31 10.93 0.42
CA MET A 93 -11.92 12.32 0.63
C MET A 93 -13.07 13.13 1.28
N ALA A 94 -14.29 12.99 0.81
CA ALA A 94 -15.45 13.68 1.36
C ALA A 94 -15.71 13.32 2.84
N ALA A 95 -15.37 12.12 3.26
CA ALA A 95 -15.48 11.66 4.64
C ALA A 95 -14.24 12.00 5.50
N HIS A 96 -13.25 12.69 4.94
CA HIS A 96 -11.97 12.99 5.59
C HIS A 96 -11.21 11.74 6.08
N ALA A 97 -11.36 10.61 5.38
CA ALA A 97 -10.58 9.40 5.62
C ALA A 97 -9.10 9.60 5.28
N VAL A 98 -8.82 10.48 4.33
CA VAL A 98 -7.50 10.99 3.97
C VAL A 98 -7.58 12.52 3.87
N PRO A 99 -6.46 13.26 4.00
CA PRO A 99 -6.45 14.71 3.78
C PRO A 99 -6.90 15.09 2.36
N ASP A 100 -7.61 16.20 2.20
CA ASP A 100 -8.16 16.66 0.92
C ASP A 100 -7.08 16.90 -0.16
N CYS A 101 -5.85 17.22 0.25
CA CYS A 101 -4.71 17.41 -0.65
C CYS A 101 -4.03 16.10 -1.08
N GLU A 102 -4.44 14.98 -0.53
CA GLU A 102 -3.80 13.66 -0.72
C GLU A 102 -4.71 12.71 -1.53
N GLY A 103 -5.21 13.22 -2.66
CA GLY A 103 -6.11 12.44 -3.53
C GLY A 103 -5.51 11.11 -4.01
N THR A 104 -4.19 11.03 -4.17
CA THR A 104 -3.51 9.79 -4.57
C THR A 104 -3.59 8.73 -3.47
N ASP A 105 -3.53 9.12 -2.19
CA ASP A 105 -3.71 8.18 -1.07
C ASP A 105 -5.11 7.55 -1.11
N ALA A 106 -6.14 8.36 -1.37
CA ALA A 106 -7.51 7.87 -1.57
C ALA A 106 -7.62 6.92 -2.77
N LEU A 107 -6.93 7.21 -3.86
CA LEU A 107 -6.89 6.34 -5.05
C LEU A 107 -6.21 5.00 -4.77
N HIS A 108 -5.15 4.96 -3.97
CA HIS A 108 -4.54 3.69 -3.56
C HIS A 108 -5.50 2.83 -2.73
N ILE A 109 -6.18 3.41 -1.74
CA ILE A 109 -7.16 2.70 -0.92
C ILE A 109 -8.33 2.20 -1.78
N ALA A 110 -8.88 3.07 -2.62
CA ALA A 110 -9.99 2.74 -3.49
C ALA A 110 -9.62 1.64 -4.50
N THR A 111 -8.44 1.73 -5.12
CA THR A 111 -7.94 0.71 -6.04
C THR A 111 -7.84 -0.64 -5.36
N ALA A 112 -7.22 -0.71 -4.19
CA ALA A 112 -7.05 -1.95 -3.45
C ALA A 112 -8.41 -2.56 -3.06
N ALA A 113 -9.38 -1.74 -2.64
CA ALA A 113 -10.71 -2.21 -2.28
C ALA A 113 -11.51 -2.73 -3.48
N VAL A 114 -11.60 -1.93 -4.55
CA VAL A 114 -12.37 -2.28 -5.76
C VAL A 114 -11.81 -3.50 -6.47
N THR A 115 -10.48 -3.65 -6.49
CA THR A 115 -9.82 -4.80 -7.12
C THR A 115 -9.70 -6.04 -6.23
N GLY A 116 -10.27 -6.00 -5.03
CA GLY A 116 -10.39 -7.16 -4.14
C GLY A 116 -9.07 -7.61 -3.50
N MET A 117 -8.22 -6.66 -3.13
CA MET A 117 -7.00 -6.96 -2.38
C MET A 117 -7.33 -7.33 -0.93
N ASP A 118 -6.57 -8.28 -0.38
CA ASP A 118 -6.70 -8.66 1.03
C ASP A 118 -5.97 -7.68 1.95
N VAL A 119 -4.83 -7.19 1.49
CA VAL A 119 -3.94 -6.29 2.24
C VAL A 119 -3.52 -5.12 1.37
N LEU A 120 -3.48 -3.93 1.93
CA LEU A 120 -2.77 -2.76 1.42
C LEU A 120 -1.57 -2.50 2.34
N LEU A 121 -0.38 -2.69 1.79
CA LEU A 121 0.87 -2.53 2.52
C LEU A 121 1.44 -1.13 2.27
N THR A 122 1.63 -0.36 3.33
CA THR A 122 2.05 1.04 3.25
C THR A 122 2.97 1.43 4.41
N LEU A 123 3.87 2.37 4.17
CA LEU A 123 4.66 3.05 5.21
C LEU A 123 4.07 4.43 5.56
N ASN A 124 2.98 4.84 4.90
CA ASN A 124 2.30 6.10 5.17
C ASN A 124 1.37 5.97 6.38
N CYS A 125 1.97 6.11 7.57
CA CYS A 125 1.24 6.03 8.85
C CYS A 125 0.45 7.31 9.16
N ARG A 126 0.69 8.40 8.44
CA ARG A 126 -0.01 9.67 8.67
C ARG A 126 -1.37 9.70 7.98
N HIS A 127 -1.44 9.21 6.74
CA HIS A 127 -2.62 9.35 5.89
C HIS A 127 -3.36 8.04 5.63
N MET A 128 -2.68 6.89 5.67
CA MET A 128 -3.29 5.60 5.30
C MET A 128 -3.35 4.62 6.48
N ALA A 129 -2.22 4.19 7.01
CA ALA A 129 -2.15 3.32 8.18
C ALA A 129 -2.22 4.13 9.49
N ASN A 130 -3.20 5.03 9.58
CA ASN A 130 -3.41 5.89 10.73
C ASN A 130 -4.58 5.35 11.57
N PRO A 131 -4.34 4.89 12.81
CA PRO A 131 -5.38 4.29 13.64
C PRO A 131 -6.55 5.24 13.95
N VAL A 132 -6.36 6.55 13.84
CA VAL A 132 -7.41 7.54 14.08
C VAL A 132 -8.38 7.62 12.89
N THR A 133 -7.86 7.61 11.66
CA THR A 133 -8.68 7.75 10.45
C THR A 133 -9.05 6.42 9.80
N LEU A 134 -8.34 5.35 10.09
CA LEU A 134 -8.58 4.02 9.52
C LEU A 134 -10.02 3.52 9.72
N PRO A 135 -10.68 3.71 10.89
CA PRO A 135 -12.09 3.37 11.06
C PRO A 135 -13.02 4.08 10.07
N VAL A 136 -12.69 5.32 9.69
CA VAL A 136 -13.45 6.07 8.67
C VAL A 136 -13.27 5.42 7.31
N SER A 137 -12.06 5.09 6.90
CA SER A 137 -11.78 4.37 5.65
C SER A 137 -12.55 3.06 5.57
N ILE A 138 -12.51 2.26 6.63
CA ILE A 138 -13.23 0.97 6.70
C ILE A 138 -14.73 1.18 6.52
N SER A 139 -15.30 2.15 7.22
CA SER A 139 -16.74 2.45 7.14
C SER A 139 -17.17 2.91 5.74
N VAL A 140 -16.40 3.82 5.13
CA VAL A 140 -16.70 4.35 3.78
C VAL A 140 -16.64 3.25 2.74
N VAL A 141 -15.61 2.42 2.78
CA VAL A 141 -15.42 1.30 1.84
C VAL A 141 -16.56 0.28 1.98
N ALA A 142 -16.92 -0.08 3.21
CA ALA A 142 -18.02 -1.01 3.48
C ALA A 142 -19.38 -0.47 2.99
N LYS A 143 -19.67 0.80 3.23
CA LYS A 143 -20.91 1.46 2.75
C LYS A 143 -20.98 1.54 1.24
N ALA A 144 -19.87 1.59 0.55
CA ALA A 144 -19.80 1.54 -0.90
C ALA A 144 -19.97 0.12 -1.48
N GLY A 145 -20.09 -0.90 -0.64
CA GLY A 145 -20.30 -2.29 -1.05
C GLY A 145 -19.03 -3.10 -1.27
N TYR A 146 -17.89 -2.61 -0.82
CA TYR A 146 -16.59 -3.30 -0.93
C TYR A 146 -16.08 -3.78 0.43
N LYS A 147 -15.21 -4.77 0.39
CA LYS A 147 -14.41 -5.16 1.55
C LYS A 147 -13.18 -4.28 1.63
N CYS A 148 -13.00 -3.58 2.75
CA CYS A 148 -11.78 -2.83 2.98
C CYS A 148 -10.60 -3.80 3.12
N PRO A 149 -9.50 -3.62 2.38
CA PRO A 149 -8.27 -4.35 2.64
C PRO A 149 -7.76 -4.04 4.05
N ILE A 150 -6.99 -4.94 4.62
CA ILE A 150 -6.23 -4.65 5.84
C ILE A 150 -5.13 -3.67 5.47
N ILE A 151 -5.22 -2.44 5.96
CA ILE A 151 -4.22 -1.38 5.71
C ILE A 151 -3.20 -1.43 6.85
N ILE A 152 -1.97 -1.80 6.54
CA ILE A 152 -0.98 -2.18 7.54
C ILE A 152 0.44 -1.85 7.07
N THR A 153 1.35 -1.60 8.02
CA THR A 153 2.78 -1.46 7.72
C THR A 153 3.49 -2.80 7.63
N PRO A 154 4.64 -2.90 6.95
CA PRO A 154 5.44 -4.13 6.96
C PRO A 154 5.82 -4.59 8.35
N MET A 155 6.14 -3.66 9.26
CA MET A 155 6.50 -3.97 10.65
C MET A 155 5.34 -4.59 11.42
N ASP A 156 4.17 -3.95 11.39
CA ASP A 156 2.97 -4.48 12.05
C ASP A 156 2.53 -5.81 11.46
N PHE A 157 2.70 -5.99 10.14
CA PHE A 157 2.41 -7.26 9.48
C PHE A 157 3.32 -8.38 9.99
N LEU A 158 4.63 -8.13 10.08
CA LEU A 158 5.59 -9.12 10.58
C LEU A 158 5.29 -9.55 12.01
N GLU A 159 4.88 -8.63 12.87
CA GLU A 159 4.48 -8.91 14.25
C GLU A 159 3.21 -9.78 14.34
N ARG A 160 2.36 -9.73 13.31
CA ARG A 160 1.07 -10.42 13.25
C ARG A 160 0.99 -11.48 12.15
N ARG A 161 2.12 -11.91 11.60
CA ARG A 161 2.12 -12.81 10.43
C ARG A 161 1.35 -14.12 10.65
N GLU A 162 1.31 -14.61 11.86
CA GLU A 162 0.55 -15.83 12.22
C GLU A 162 -0.97 -15.64 12.02
N GLU A 163 -1.48 -14.41 12.23
CA GLU A 163 -2.88 -14.06 11.99
C GLU A 163 -3.25 -14.12 10.51
N PHE A 164 -2.27 -14.01 9.63
CA PHE A 164 -2.42 -14.15 8.17
C PHE A 164 -2.18 -15.60 7.68
N SER A 165 -1.97 -16.55 8.56
CA SER A 165 -1.66 -17.95 8.23
C SER A 165 -0.39 -18.11 7.37
N LEU A 166 0.65 -17.30 7.62
CA LEU A 166 1.90 -17.26 6.85
C LEU A 166 3.15 -17.64 7.65
#